data_9ee5d61986b63ce3b9f839935e426a6f
#
_entry.id   9ee5d61986b63ce3b9f839935e426a6f
#
_cell.length_a   1.000
_cell.length_b   1.000
_cell.length_c   1.000
_cell.angle_alpha   90.00
_cell.angle_beta   90.00
_cell.angle_gamma   90.00
#
_symmetry.space_group_name_H-M   'P 1'
#
loop_
_entity.id
_entity.type
_entity.pdbx_description
1 polymer ?
#
loop_
_entity_poly.entity_id
_entity_poly.type
_entity_poly.pdbx_seq_one_letter_code
_entity_poly.pdbx_strand_id
1 'polypeptide(L)'
;GELIGDYGQRSIGRITSADASLWWPILCWFYVKKSGDHSFGKSQSVQRGIQLLLDLVLHPTLEGTPVLFVPDCAFMIDRPMDVWGAPLEVEVLLHGCLKSCINLMELSREDHVSRLLDQRLILTKQWVEDLRNFLLKHYWVTSKTMQTLRRRPTEQYGDDQHFNEFNVQPQVVPSWLQDWLENRGGYLIGNIRTGRPDFRFYSLGNSLACLFGVLPAPEQRALFRLVLHNRQHLMAQMPMRICHPHMDVEEWQNKTGSDPKNWPWSYHNGGHWPSLLWFFGASVLLHKENFPTEDVILMEEMSSLIEECYWCQLNQLPKQE
;
A
#
# COMPACT_ATOMS: atom_id res chain seq x y z
N GLY A 1 24.25 -9.19 26.00
CA GLY A 1 24.82 -8.64 24.79
C GLY A 1 24.41 -7.19 24.69
N GLU A 2 25.34 -6.29 24.47
CA GLU A 2 25.03 -4.88 24.23
C GLU A 2 24.16 -4.79 22.98
N LEU A 3 22.97 -4.21 23.14
CA LEU A 3 22.14 -3.75 22.03
C LEU A 3 22.86 -2.56 21.39
N ILE A 4 23.68 -2.84 20.38
CA ILE A 4 24.24 -1.79 19.55
C ILE A 4 23.11 -1.29 18.67
N GLY A 5 22.58 -0.13 19.00
CA GLY A 5 21.65 0.58 18.12
C GLY A 5 22.31 0.72 16.76
N ASP A 6 21.72 0.13 15.74
CA ASP A 6 22.28 0.17 14.37
C ASP A 6 21.99 1.53 13.73
N TYR A 7 22.67 2.56 14.21
CA TYR A 7 22.59 3.91 13.66
C TYR A 7 23.25 4.03 12.29
N GLY A 8 22.96 3.07 11.41
CA GLY A 8 23.35 3.16 10.02
C GLY A 8 24.55 2.33 9.60
N GLN A 9 25.14 1.52 10.43
CA GLN A 9 26.22 0.63 9.99
C GLN A 9 25.72 -0.45 9.01
N ARG A 10 24.44 -0.83 9.12
CA ARG A 10 23.78 -1.77 8.20
C ARG A 10 22.76 -1.10 7.30
N SER A 11 22.19 0.03 7.69
CA SER A 11 21.09 0.70 6.99
C SER A 11 21.55 1.71 5.94
N ILE A 12 22.60 2.49 6.18
CA ILE A 12 23.01 3.51 5.21
C ILE A 12 23.95 2.93 4.15
N GLY A 13 23.48 2.89 2.91
CA GLY A 13 24.26 2.58 1.72
C GLY A 13 24.47 1.10 1.42
N ARG A 14 23.95 0.17 2.22
CA ARG A 14 24.05 -1.28 1.97
C ARG A 14 22.73 -1.96 1.63
N ILE A 15 21.64 -1.19 1.65
CA ILE A 15 20.31 -1.72 1.60
C ILE A 15 19.57 -1.08 0.47
N THR A 16 19.11 -1.88 -0.46
CA THR A 16 18.26 -1.43 -1.54
C THR A 16 16.83 -1.32 -1.01
N SER A 17 16.33 -0.10 -0.87
CA SER A 17 14.93 0.16 -0.58
C SER A 17 14.08 -0.42 -1.71
N ALA A 18 13.12 -1.27 -1.38
CA ALA A 18 12.25 -1.90 -2.37
C ALA A 18 11.32 -0.90 -3.06
N ASP A 19 11.00 0.21 -2.40
CA ASP A 19 10.04 1.21 -2.84
C ASP A 19 10.65 2.43 -3.55
N ALA A 20 11.92 2.76 -3.31
CA ALA A 20 12.53 3.98 -3.83
C ALA A 20 12.49 4.08 -5.36
N SER A 21 12.76 2.97 -6.06
CA SER A 21 12.70 2.91 -7.51
C SER A 21 11.28 3.07 -8.06
N LEU A 22 10.27 2.66 -7.29
CA LEU A 22 8.86 2.80 -7.67
C LEU A 22 8.34 4.23 -7.48
N TRP A 23 8.85 4.95 -6.48
CA TRP A 23 8.52 6.35 -6.27
C TRP A 23 9.06 7.27 -7.36
N TRP A 24 10.19 6.92 -7.97
CA TRP A 24 10.85 7.79 -8.94
C TRP A 24 9.96 8.19 -10.15
N PRO A 25 9.30 7.28 -10.89
CA PRO A 25 8.43 7.67 -12.00
C PRO A 25 7.17 8.42 -11.53
N ILE A 26 6.67 8.09 -10.33
CA ILE A 26 5.53 8.79 -9.72
C ILE A 26 5.89 10.26 -9.51
N LEU A 27 7.06 10.53 -8.93
CA LEU A 27 7.54 11.89 -8.70
C LEU A 27 7.85 12.63 -10.01
N CYS A 28 8.45 11.95 -11.01
CA CYS A 28 8.68 12.52 -12.34
C CYS A 28 7.36 12.94 -13.01
N TRP A 29 6.36 12.06 -12.99
CA TRP A 29 5.06 12.40 -13.55
C TRP A 29 4.36 13.51 -12.78
N PHE A 30 4.44 13.49 -11.45
CA PHE A 30 3.87 14.54 -10.61
C PHE A 30 4.50 15.91 -10.89
N TYR A 31 5.82 15.94 -11.07
CA TYR A 31 6.54 17.14 -11.48
C TYR A 31 6.03 17.67 -12.83
N VAL A 32 5.98 16.82 -13.86
CA VAL A 32 5.49 17.20 -15.19
C VAL A 32 4.07 17.73 -15.11
N LYS A 33 3.18 17.03 -14.38
CA LYS A 33 1.78 17.44 -14.24
C LYS A 33 1.61 18.77 -13.52
N LYS A 34 2.46 19.09 -12.56
CA LYS A 34 2.36 20.32 -11.77
C LYS A 34 3.08 21.52 -12.40
N SER A 35 4.22 21.30 -13.01
CA SER A 35 5.02 22.35 -13.64
C SER A 35 4.63 22.67 -15.10
N GLY A 36 4.00 21.70 -15.79
CA GLY A 36 3.79 21.74 -17.23
C GLY A 36 5.08 21.52 -18.05
N ASP A 37 6.20 21.14 -17.40
CA ASP A 37 7.47 20.88 -18.10
C ASP A 37 7.46 19.51 -18.78
N HIS A 38 6.84 19.46 -19.94
CA HIS A 38 6.82 18.26 -20.79
C HIS A 38 8.22 17.89 -21.31
N SER A 39 9.12 18.89 -21.45
CA SER A 39 10.48 18.65 -21.95
C SER A 39 11.28 17.75 -21.00
N PHE A 40 11.11 17.93 -19.70
CA PHE A 40 11.69 17.03 -18.69
C PHE A 40 11.19 15.61 -18.88
N GLY A 41 9.87 15.40 -18.98
CA GLY A 41 9.27 14.07 -19.16
C GLY A 41 9.72 13.38 -20.44
N LYS A 42 9.93 14.15 -21.54
CA LYS A 42 10.41 13.67 -22.83
C LYS A 42 11.92 13.45 -22.89
N SER A 43 12.67 13.91 -21.88
CA SER A 43 14.15 13.83 -21.88
C SER A 43 14.66 12.40 -22.00
N GLN A 44 15.77 12.22 -22.71
CA GLN A 44 16.38 10.90 -22.93
C GLN A 44 16.71 10.18 -21.62
N SER A 45 17.13 10.92 -20.58
CA SER A 45 17.46 10.36 -19.28
C SER A 45 16.22 9.77 -18.57
N VAL A 46 15.10 10.49 -18.57
CA VAL A 46 13.84 10.01 -17.99
C VAL A 46 13.32 8.80 -18.76
N GLN A 47 13.25 8.89 -20.09
CA GLN A 47 12.78 7.78 -20.92
C GLN A 47 13.66 6.53 -20.81
N ARG A 48 14.99 6.70 -20.71
CA ARG A 48 15.90 5.59 -20.49
C ARG A 48 15.74 4.96 -19.10
N GLY A 49 15.55 5.79 -18.07
CA GLY A 49 15.26 5.30 -16.71
C GLY A 49 13.98 4.49 -16.65
N ILE A 50 12.89 4.96 -17.31
CA ILE A 50 11.65 4.21 -17.43
C ILE A 50 11.85 2.85 -18.09
N GLN A 51 12.61 2.80 -19.19
CA GLN A 51 12.90 1.53 -19.89
C GLN A 51 13.59 0.54 -18.96
N LEU A 52 14.64 0.98 -18.25
CA LEU A 52 15.39 0.13 -17.32
C LEU A 52 14.51 -0.39 -16.18
N LEU A 53 13.64 0.48 -15.65
CA LEU A 53 12.70 0.08 -14.60
C LEU A 53 11.68 -0.94 -15.11
N LEU A 54 11.09 -0.72 -16.28
CA LEU A 54 10.14 -1.65 -16.88
C LEU A 54 10.78 -2.98 -17.23
N ASP A 55 12.05 -3.00 -17.67
CA ASP A 55 12.82 -4.24 -17.89
C ASP A 55 13.02 -5.03 -16.60
N LEU A 56 13.09 -4.33 -15.44
CA LEU A 56 13.23 -4.96 -14.14
C LEU A 56 11.90 -5.50 -13.61
N VAL A 57 10.81 -4.70 -13.67
CA VAL A 57 9.56 -5.01 -12.98
C VAL A 57 8.55 -5.80 -13.82
N LEU A 58 8.60 -5.69 -15.15
CA LEU A 58 7.73 -6.45 -16.06
C LEU A 58 8.32 -7.81 -16.45
N HIS A 59 9.01 -8.45 -15.54
CA HIS A 59 9.58 -9.76 -15.78
C HIS A 59 8.58 -10.85 -15.36
N PRO A 60 8.21 -11.80 -16.20
CA PRO A 60 7.29 -12.89 -15.86
C PRO A 60 8.00 -13.92 -14.95
N THR A 61 8.32 -13.54 -13.72
CA THR A 61 9.17 -14.35 -12.84
C THR A 61 8.44 -15.39 -12.02
N LEU A 62 7.12 -15.28 -11.87
CA LEU A 62 6.36 -16.15 -10.97
C LEU A 62 5.02 -16.53 -11.59
N GLU A 63 5.03 -17.57 -12.42
CA GLU A 63 3.82 -18.29 -12.88
C GLU A 63 2.67 -17.40 -13.35
N GLY A 64 2.99 -16.23 -13.96
CA GLY A 64 1.98 -15.31 -14.49
C GLY A 64 1.29 -14.42 -13.46
N THR A 65 1.79 -14.33 -12.23
CA THR A 65 1.26 -13.36 -11.26
C THR A 65 1.81 -11.96 -11.53
N PRO A 66 0.98 -10.90 -11.48
CA PRO A 66 1.41 -9.54 -11.78
C PRO A 66 2.09 -8.82 -10.61
N VAL A 67 2.34 -9.50 -9.49
CA VAL A 67 2.89 -8.94 -8.26
C VAL A 67 4.42 -8.99 -8.23
N LEU A 68 5.00 -8.04 -7.49
CA LEU A 68 6.43 -7.95 -7.24
C LEU A 68 6.77 -8.62 -5.91
N PHE A 69 7.27 -9.85 -5.96
CA PHE A 69 7.70 -10.54 -4.75
C PHE A 69 8.96 -9.91 -4.17
N VAL A 70 8.87 -9.54 -2.90
CA VAL A 70 9.99 -8.99 -2.13
C VAL A 70 10.72 -10.15 -1.48
N PRO A 71 12.04 -10.32 -1.72
CA PRO A 71 12.83 -11.37 -1.07
C PRO A 71 13.06 -11.06 0.40
N ASP A 72 13.50 -12.06 1.15
CA ASP A 72 13.92 -11.89 2.53
C ASP A 72 14.92 -10.75 2.68
N CYS A 73 14.80 -10.02 3.80
CA CYS A 73 15.65 -8.85 4.10
C CYS A 73 15.51 -7.67 3.13
N ALA A 74 14.45 -7.59 2.36
CA ALA A 74 14.12 -6.36 1.65
C ALA A 74 13.59 -5.29 2.61
N PHE A 75 13.86 -4.03 2.26
CA PHE A 75 13.58 -2.90 3.15
C PHE A 75 12.43 -2.07 2.61
N MET A 76 11.46 -1.85 3.47
CA MET A 76 10.44 -0.80 3.32
C MET A 76 10.56 0.24 4.43
N ILE A 77 11.49 0.04 5.34
CA ILE A 77 11.81 0.92 6.47
C ILE A 77 13.31 1.10 6.58
N ASP A 78 13.78 1.89 7.53
CA ASP A 78 15.19 2.25 7.74
C ASP A 78 16.08 1.13 8.30
N ARG A 79 15.60 -0.12 8.30
CA ARG A 79 16.30 -1.29 8.83
C ARG A 79 15.87 -2.59 8.16
N PRO A 80 16.66 -3.67 8.31
CA PRO A 80 16.27 -5.00 7.86
C PRO A 80 14.92 -5.39 8.47
N MET A 81 14.00 -5.84 7.62
CA MET A 81 12.74 -6.37 8.04
C MET A 81 12.48 -7.67 7.27
N ASP A 82 12.26 -8.76 7.98
CA ASP A 82 11.88 -10.01 7.36
C ASP A 82 10.46 -9.91 6.80
N VAL A 83 10.36 -9.30 5.64
CA VAL A 83 9.12 -9.17 4.87
C VAL A 83 9.34 -9.84 3.53
N TRP A 84 8.98 -11.11 3.44
CA TRP A 84 8.90 -11.80 2.17
C TRP A 84 7.45 -11.93 1.71
N GLY A 85 7.24 -12.11 0.42
CA GLY A 85 5.91 -12.17 -0.17
C GLY A 85 5.63 -10.93 -1.02
N ALA A 86 4.37 -10.55 -1.11
CA ALA A 86 3.91 -9.38 -1.86
C ALA A 86 3.27 -8.36 -0.91
N PRO A 87 4.04 -7.47 -0.27
CA PRO A 87 3.51 -6.47 0.65
C PRO A 87 2.63 -5.45 -0.09
N LEU A 88 1.48 -5.13 0.49
CA LEU A 88 0.49 -4.22 -0.09
C LEU A 88 1.11 -2.91 -0.59
N GLU A 89 1.96 -2.29 0.22
CA GLU A 89 2.54 -0.98 -0.11
C GLU A 89 3.41 -1.04 -1.36
N VAL A 90 4.19 -2.11 -1.53
CA VAL A 90 5.00 -2.32 -2.74
C VAL A 90 4.11 -2.51 -3.97
N GLU A 91 3.05 -3.32 -3.85
CA GLU A 91 2.16 -3.62 -4.96
C GLU A 91 1.35 -2.40 -5.41
N VAL A 92 0.87 -1.61 -4.46
CA VAL A 92 0.14 -0.36 -4.76
C VAL A 92 1.08 0.69 -5.35
N LEU A 93 2.33 0.78 -4.85
CA LEU A 93 3.37 1.63 -5.45
C LEU A 93 3.72 1.17 -6.85
N LEU A 94 3.85 -0.13 -7.09
CA LEU A 94 4.06 -0.68 -8.43
C LEU A 94 2.95 -0.25 -9.39
N HIS A 95 1.70 -0.35 -8.97
CA HIS A 95 0.56 0.11 -9.78
C HIS A 95 0.67 1.61 -10.11
N GLY A 96 0.93 2.48 -9.13
CA GLY A 96 1.13 3.91 -9.33
C GLY A 96 2.33 4.24 -10.21
N CYS A 97 3.43 3.51 -10.03
CA CYS A 97 4.64 3.58 -10.83
C CYS A 97 4.36 3.27 -12.31
N LEU A 98 3.73 2.13 -12.59
CA LEU A 98 3.40 1.71 -13.95
C LEU A 98 2.46 2.70 -14.66
N LYS A 99 1.45 3.24 -13.96
CA LYS A 99 0.59 4.31 -14.49
C LYS A 99 1.39 5.57 -14.83
N SER A 100 2.34 5.94 -13.99
CA SER A 100 3.21 7.09 -14.22
C SER A 100 4.16 6.87 -15.40
N CYS A 101 4.70 5.65 -15.53
CA CYS A 101 5.49 5.26 -16.70
C CYS A 101 4.66 5.33 -17.99
N ILE A 102 3.41 4.87 -17.99
CA ILE A 102 2.49 4.98 -19.13
C ILE A 102 2.36 6.44 -19.55
N ASN A 103 2.02 7.33 -18.63
CA ASN A 103 1.82 8.74 -18.92
C ASN A 103 3.10 9.41 -19.48
N LEU A 104 4.27 9.10 -18.92
CA LEU A 104 5.55 9.62 -19.39
C LEU A 104 5.96 9.05 -20.77
N MET A 105 5.64 7.78 -21.05
CA MET A 105 5.86 7.17 -22.37
C MET A 105 4.90 7.76 -23.43
N GLU A 106 3.65 8.03 -23.07
CA GLU A 106 2.68 8.68 -23.96
C GLU A 106 3.13 10.08 -24.38
N LEU A 107 3.70 10.87 -23.46
CA LEU A 107 4.32 12.15 -23.81
C LEU A 107 5.45 12.00 -24.86
N SER A 108 6.32 11.01 -24.70
CA SER A 108 7.41 10.76 -25.65
C SER A 108 6.90 10.26 -27.01
N ARG A 109 5.79 9.51 -27.03
CA ARG A 109 5.19 8.99 -28.23
C ARG A 109 4.66 10.08 -29.18
N GLU A 110 4.26 11.24 -28.64
CA GLU A 110 3.82 12.37 -29.44
C GLU A 110 4.89 12.83 -30.44
N ASP A 111 6.18 12.73 -30.05
CA ASP A 111 7.31 13.17 -30.87
C ASP A 111 7.97 12.03 -31.66
N HIS A 112 7.90 10.80 -31.15
CA HIS A 112 8.59 9.65 -31.71
C HIS A 112 7.72 8.38 -31.71
N VAL A 113 7.17 8.05 -32.87
CA VAL A 113 6.47 6.77 -33.06
C VAL A 113 7.47 5.65 -33.22
N SER A 114 7.46 4.70 -32.29
CA SER A 114 8.31 3.52 -32.33
C SER A 114 7.51 2.26 -32.03
N ARG A 115 7.62 1.24 -32.86
CA ARG A 115 6.96 -0.06 -32.65
C ARG A 115 7.30 -0.69 -31.29
N LEU A 116 8.53 -0.53 -30.86
CA LEU A 116 8.99 -1.05 -29.55
C LEU A 116 8.31 -0.29 -28.39
N LEU A 117 8.21 1.03 -28.50
CA LEU A 117 7.53 1.86 -27.52
C LEU A 117 6.04 1.48 -27.42
N ASP A 118 5.37 1.29 -28.57
CA ASP A 118 3.97 0.87 -28.60
C ASP A 118 3.75 -0.51 -27.95
N GLN A 119 4.62 -1.47 -28.23
CA GLN A 119 4.55 -2.79 -27.61
C GLN A 119 4.72 -2.73 -26.08
N ARG A 120 5.69 -1.94 -25.60
CA ARG A 120 5.90 -1.74 -24.15
C ARG A 120 4.71 -1.05 -23.50
N LEU A 121 4.15 -0.06 -24.15
CA LEU A 121 2.98 0.67 -23.67
C LEU A 121 1.77 -0.26 -23.51
N ILE A 122 1.52 -1.11 -24.52
CA ILE A 122 0.44 -2.12 -24.46
C ILE A 122 0.68 -3.10 -23.29
N LEU A 123 1.88 -3.65 -23.17
CA LEU A 123 2.24 -4.58 -22.11
C LEU A 123 2.09 -3.95 -20.72
N THR A 124 2.57 -2.71 -20.57
CA THR A 124 2.48 -2.00 -19.28
C THR A 124 1.01 -1.72 -18.91
N LYS A 125 0.17 -1.33 -19.87
CA LYS A 125 -1.27 -1.12 -19.64
C LYS A 125 -1.97 -2.41 -19.21
N GLN A 126 -1.66 -3.53 -19.86
CA GLN A 126 -2.21 -4.83 -19.47
C GLN A 126 -1.77 -5.21 -18.04
N TRP A 127 -0.49 -5.01 -17.72
CA TRP A 127 0.04 -5.32 -16.39
C TRP A 127 -0.64 -4.50 -15.28
N VAL A 128 -0.89 -3.21 -15.53
CA VAL A 128 -1.63 -2.34 -14.60
C VAL A 128 -3.03 -2.89 -14.29
N GLU A 129 -3.74 -3.34 -15.32
CA GLU A 129 -5.08 -3.89 -15.13
C GLU A 129 -5.04 -5.26 -14.43
N ASP A 130 -4.13 -6.13 -14.80
CA ASP A 130 -3.95 -7.43 -14.17
C ASP A 130 -3.57 -7.30 -12.69
N LEU A 131 -2.64 -6.38 -12.36
CA LEU A 131 -2.24 -6.08 -10.99
C LEU A 131 -3.41 -5.52 -10.17
N ARG A 132 -4.17 -4.59 -10.74
CA ARG A 132 -5.36 -4.05 -10.08
C ARG A 132 -6.39 -5.14 -9.77
N ASN A 133 -6.69 -5.99 -10.74
CA ASN A 133 -7.63 -7.10 -10.58
C ASN A 133 -7.12 -8.11 -9.54
N PHE A 134 -5.83 -8.39 -9.55
CA PHE A 134 -5.19 -9.26 -8.57
C PHE A 134 -5.32 -8.69 -7.14
N LEU A 135 -5.03 -7.40 -6.95
CA LEU A 135 -5.16 -6.74 -5.65
C LEU A 135 -6.61 -6.76 -5.13
N LEU A 136 -7.58 -6.45 -5.98
CA LEU A 136 -8.99 -6.49 -5.60
C LEU A 136 -9.47 -7.89 -5.25
N LYS A 137 -8.96 -8.91 -5.94
CA LYS A 137 -9.33 -10.29 -5.72
C LYS A 137 -8.70 -10.90 -4.46
N HIS A 138 -7.39 -10.62 -4.24
CA HIS A 138 -6.61 -11.37 -3.25
C HIS A 138 -6.27 -10.58 -1.98
N TYR A 139 -6.40 -9.25 -1.98
CA TYR A 139 -6.13 -8.42 -0.79
C TYR A 139 -7.39 -7.84 -0.16
N TRP A 140 -8.45 -7.66 -0.93
CA TRP A 140 -9.66 -7.03 -0.42
C TRP A 140 -10.42 -7.94 0.53
N VAL A 141 -10.60 -7.49 1.77
CA VAL A 141 -11.31 -8.22 2.81
C VAL A 141 -12.49 -7.43 3.36
N THR A 142 -13.56 -8.16 3.61
CA THR A 142 -14.81 -7.66 4.20
C THR A 142 -15.34 -8.70 5.20
N SER A 143 -16.40 -8.37 5.92
CA SER A 143 -17.10 -9.36 6.76
C SER A 143 -17.58 -10.60 5.98
N LYS A 144 -17.88 -10.45 4.67
CA LYS A 144 -18.23 -11.57 3.80
C LYS A 144 -17.02 -12.50 3.58
N THR A 145 -15.83 -11.94 3.45
CA THR A 145 -14.58 -12.71 3.36
C THR A 145 -14.40 -13.58 4.60
N MET A 146 -14.66 -13.03 5.80
CA MET A 146 -14.60 -13.79 7.06
C MET A 146 -15.55 -14.98 7.08
N GLN A 147 -16.77 -14.80 6.57
CA GLN A 147 -17.73 -15.91 6.47
C GLN A 147 -17.25 -17.00 5.51
N THR A 148 -16.61 -16.60 4.41
CA THR A 148 -16.03 -17.54 3.42
C THR A 148 -14.88 -18.32 4.03
N LEU A 149 -13.94 -17.64 4.70
CA LEU A 149 -12.80 -18.28 5.37
C LEU A 149 -13.21 -19.32 6.43
N ARG A 150 -14.32 -19.07 7.12
CA ARG A 150 -14.85 -20.01 8.13
C ARG A 150 -15.58 -21.20 7.53
N ARG A 151 -16.12 -21.08 6.33
CA ARG A 151 -16.98 -22.11 5.71
C ARG A 151 -16.25 -22.95 4.67
N ARG A 152 -15.22 -22.41 4.03
CA ARG A 152 -14.50 -23.10 2.96
C ARG A 152 -13.18 -23.67 3.48
N PRO A 153 -12.88 -24.94 3.15
CA PRO A 153 -11.62 -25.56 3.52
C PRO A 153 -10.44 -24.92 2.80
N THR A 154 -9.25 -25.32 3.20
CA THR A 154 -8.03 -25.08 2.42
C THR A 154 -7.95 -26.03 1.25
N GLU A 155 -7.09 -25.72 0.27
CA GLU A 155 -6.80 -26.58 -0.86
C GLU A 155 -6.41 -28.01 -0.45
N GLN A 156 -5.71 -28.16 0.68
CA GLN A 156 -5.27 -29.46 1.19
C GLN A 156 -6.40 -30.39 1.63
N TYR A 157 -7.57 -29.85 1.99
CA TYR A 157 -8.68 -30.61 2.61
C TYR A 157 -10.01 -30.46 1.91
N GLY A 158 -10.05 -29.83 0.73
CA GLY A 158 -11.26 -29.55 -0.02
C GLY A 158 -11.22 -30.04 -1.45
N ASP A 159 -12.40 -30.10 -2.07
CA ASP A 159 -12.53 -30.26 -3.51
C ASP A 159 -11.93 -29.03 -4.22
N ASP A 160 -11.25 -29.24 -5.34
CA ASP A 160 -10.56 -28.23 -6.16
C ASP A 160 -11.41 -27.00 -6.53
N GLN A 161 -12.72 -27.07 -6.37
CA GLN A 161 -13.64 -25.99 -6.74
C GLN A 161 -14.12 -25.11 -5.56
N HIS A 162 -13.79 -25.43 -4.31
CA HIS A 162 -14.44 -24.82 -3.13
C HIS A 162 -13.50 -24.37 -2.01
N PHE A 163 -12.19 -24.28 -2.23
CA PHE A 163 -11.26 -23.77 -1.24
C PHE A 163 -11.34 -22.23 -1.08
N ASN A 164 -10.86 -21.72 0.04
CA ASN A 164 -10.83 -20.27 0.27
C ASN A 164 -9.65 -19.60 -0.45
N GLU A 165 -9.86 -18.37 -0.90
CA GLU A 165 -8.91 -17.61 -1.74
C GLU A 165 -7.56 -17.38 -1.09
N PHE A 166 -7.49 -17.38 0.25
CA PHE A 166 -6.25 -17.19 1.00
C PHE A 166 -5.54 -18.50 1.33
N ASN A 167 -6.14 -19.62 1.03
CA ASN A 167 -5.66 -20.97 1.38
C ASN A 167 -5.24 -21.11 2.85
N VAL A 168 -6.02 -20.51 3.76
CA VAL A 168 -5.77 -20.53 5.20
C VAL A 168 -6.80 -21.35 5.95
N GLN A 169 -6.37 -22.01 7.00
CA GLN A 169 -7.28 -22.68 7.92
C GLN A 169 -8.02 -21.65 8.78
N PRO A 170 -9.29 -21.86 9.13
CA PRO A 170 -10.08 -20.94 9.95
C PRO A 170 -9.41 -20.55 11.28
N GLN A 171 -8.61 -21.47 11.85
CA GLN A 171 -7.90 -21.26 13.11
C GLN A 171 -6.77 -20.23 13.02
N VAL A 172 -6.25 -19.97 11.82
CA VAL A 172 -5.15 -19.00 11.58
C VAL A 172 -5.68 -17.58 11.38
N VAL A 173 -6.99 -17.44 11.20
CA VAL A 173 -7.62 -16.13 11.05
C VAL A 173 -7.62 -15.41 12.40
N PRO A 174 -7.05 -14.21 12.48
CA PRO A 174 -6.97 -13.49 13.76
C PRO A 174 -8.35 -13.20 14.36
N SER A 175 -8.49 -13.37 15.68
CA SER A 175 -9.75 -13.13 16.38
C SER A 175 -10.22 -11.68 16.28
N TRP A 176 -9.29 -10.73 16.32
CA TRP A 176 -9.58 -9.29 16.22
C TRP A 176 -10.19 -8.85 14.88
N LEU A 177 -9.97 -9.62 13.81
CA LEU A 177 -10.39 -9.24 12.47
C LEU A 177 -11.91 -9.14 12.32
N GLN A 178 -12.66 -9.93 13.08
CA GLN A 178 -14.11 -9.88 13.04
C GLN A 178 -14.64 -8.55 13.61
N ASP A 179 -14.12 -8.15 14.77
CA ASP A 179 -14.54 -6.91 15.43
C ASP A 179 -14.10 -5.69 14.62
N TRP A 180 -12.91 -5.78 14.01
CA TRP A 180 -12.39 -4.74 13.12
C TRP A 180 -13.29 -4.47 11.91
N LEU A 181 -13.84 -5.50 11.30
CA LEU A 181 -14.70 -5.39 10.12
C LEU A 181 -16.17 -5.07 10.48
N GLU A 182 -16.73 -5.64 11.50
CA GLU A 182 -18.11 -5.46 12.02
C GLU A 182 -19.20 -5.12 10.97
N ASN A 183 -19.14 -5.68 9.76
CA ASN A 183 -20.03 -5.34 8.63
C ASN A 183 -19.95 -3.86 8.16
N ARG A 184 -18.92 -3.13 8.54
CA ARG A 184 -18.81 -1.68 8.34
C ARG A 184 -17.98 -1.27 7.14
N GLY A 185 -17.39 -2.19 6.42
CA GLY A 185 -16.60 -1.84 5.26
C GLY A 185 -15.65 -2.93 4.83
N GLY A 186 -14.51 -2.50 4.26
CA GLY A 186 -13.45 -3.37 3.78
C GLY A 186 -12.14 -2.63 3.66
N TYR A 187 -11.06 -3.36 3.45
CA TYR A 187 -9.72 -2.83 3.21
C TYR A 187 -8.84 -3.86 2.51
N LEU A 188 -7.68 -3.41 2.03
CA LEU A 188 -6.64 -4.29 1.50
C LEU A 188 -5.71 -4.72 2.64
N ILE A 189 -5.50 -6.03 2.79
CA ILE A 189 -4.62 -6.61 3.83
C ILE A 189 -3.15 -6.32 3.54
N GLY A 190 -2.31 -6.42 4.57
CA GLY A 190 -0.92 -5.97 4.52
C GLY A 190 0.01 -6.79 3.65
N ASN A 191 -0.20 -8.11 3.54
CA ASN A 191 0.67 -8.98 2.75
C ASN A 191 -0.03 -10.28 2.39
N ILE A 192 0.25 -10.81 1.22
CA ILE A 192 -0.08 -12.18 0.87
C ILE A 192 1.19 -13.03 0.85
N ARG A 193 1.14 -14.12 1.60
CA ARG A 193 2.15 -15.17 1.61
C ARG A 193 1.43 -16.49 1.57
N THR A 194 2.03 -17.50 1.00
CA THR A 194 1.43 -18.84 0.94
C THR A 194 1.08 -19.34 2.35
N GLY A 195 -0.21 -19.48 2.63
CA GLY A 195 -0.73 -19.97 3.90
C GLY A 195 -0.57 -19.05 5.12
N ARG A 196 -0.04 -17.84 4.95
CA ARG A 196 0.19 -16.88 6.05
C ARG A 196 -0.03 -15.43 5.61
N PRO A 197 -1.24 -15.03 5.18
CA PRO A 197 -1.52 -13.63 4.88
C PRO A 197 -1.41 -12.77 6.14
N ASP A 198 -0.92 -11.55 5.99
CA ASP A 198 -0.95 -10.56 7.05
C ASP A 198 -2.24 -9.74 6.94
N PHE A 199 -3.20 -10.05 7.80
CA PHE A 199 -4.51 -9.39 7.81
C PHE A 199 -4.49 -7.99 8.43
N ARG A 200 -3.34 -7.45 8.88
CA ARG A 200 -3.28 -6.11 9.46
C ARG A 200 -3.67 -5.05 8.47
N PHE A 201 -4.31 -4.02 9.00
CA PHE A 201 -4.58 -2.78 8.27
C PHE A 201 -3.31 -1.93 8.24
N TYR A 202 -2.89 -1.51 7.06
CA TYR A 202 -1.78 -0.58 6.85
C TYR A 202 -2.29 0.70 6.19
N SER A 203 -2.09 1.83 6.87
CA SER A 203 -2.68 3.11 6.48
C SER A 203 -2.14 3.64 5.16
N LEU A 204 -0.82 3.55 4.94
CA LEU A 204 -0.19 4.05 3.72
C LEU A 204 -0.68 3.29 2.49
N GLY A 205 -0.58 1.96 2.50
CA GLY A 205 -0.98 1.13 1.36
C GLY A 205 -2.45 1.33 0.98
N ASN A 206 -3.35 1.40 1.96
CA ASN A 206 -4.76 1.62 1.71
C ASN A 206 -5.07 3.05 1.19
N SER A 207 -4.38 4.08 1.70
CA SER A 207 -4.51 5.45 1.20
C SER A 207 -3.99 5.58 -0.23
N LEU A 208 -2.81 5.03 -0.53
CA LEU A 208 -2.23 5.01 -1.86
C LEU A 208 -3.09 4.24 -2.87
N ALA A 209 -3.77 3.17 -2.42
CA ALA A 209 -4.69 2.41 -3.27
C ALA A 209 -5.87 3.26 -3.77
N CYS A 210 -6.35 4.21 -2.96
CA CYS A 210 -7.31 5.21 -3.39
C CYS A 210 -6.67 6.21 -4.36
N LEU A 211 -5.52 6.78 -4.00
CA LEU A 211 -4.85 7.83 -4.78
C LEU A 211 -4.42 7.36 -6.17
N PHE A 212 -3.95 6.12 -6.30
CA PHE A 212 -3.52 5.57 -7.58
C PHE A 212 -4.64 4.88 -8.37
N GLY A 213 -5.87 4.85 -7.81
CA GLY A 213 -7.05 4.30 -8.48
C GLY A 213 -7.06 2.77 -8.56
N VAL A 214 -6.42 2.09 -7.58
CA VAL A 214 -6.56 0.65 -7.39
C VAL A 214 -7.98 0.34 -6.92
N LEU A 215 -8.46 1.04 -5.88
CA LEU A 215 -9.79 0.87 -5.34
C LEU A 215 -10.83 1.62 -6.19
N PRO A 216 -11.88 0.95 -6.70
CA PRO A 216 -13.05 1.61 -7.28
C PRO A 216 -13.85 2.38 -6.21
N ALA A 217 -14.76 3.25 -6.65
CA ALA A 217 -15.51 4.11 -5.75
C ALA A 217 -16.27 3.39 -4.62
N PRO A 218 -16.95 2.25 -4.85
CA PRO A 218 -17.61 1.52 -3.77
C PRO A 218 -16.65 1.03 -2.68
N GLU A 219 -15.47 0.51 -3.08
CA GLU A 219 -14.43 0.02 -2.17
C GLU A 219 -13.76 1.17 -1.42
N GLN A 220 -13.55 2.33 -2.05
CA GLN A 220 -13.07 3.54 -1.37
C GLN A 220 -14.04 3.95 -0.26
N ARG A 221 -15.36 3.98 -0.54
CA ARG A 221 -16.38 4.28 0.48
C ARG A 221 -16.41 3.25 1.60
N ALA A 222 -16.24 1.97 1.27
CA ALA A 222 -16.16 0.90 2.27
C ALA A 222 -14.93 1.08 3.18
N LEU A 223 -13.79 1.47 2.61
CA LEU A 223 -12.58 1.81 3.36
C LEU A 223 -12.81 3.02 4.29
N PHE A 224 -13.44 4.08 3.80
CA PHE A 224 -13.71 5.28 4.60
C PHE A 224 -14.65 4.98 5.76
N ARG A 225 -15.71 4.19 5.56
CA ARG A 225 -16.59 3.72 6.64
C ARG A 225 -15.84 2.91 7.69
N LEU A 226 -14.94 2.03 7.27
CA LEU A 226 -14.11 1.25 8.18
C LEU A 226 -13.20 2.15 9.01
N VAL A 227 -12.54 3.12 8.40
CA VAL A 227 -11.65 4.07 9.10
C VAL A 227 -12.45 4.94 10.07
N LEU A 228 -13.62 5.45 9.66
CA LEU A 228 -14.49 6.25 10.52
C LEU A 228 -14.94 5.45 11.75
N HIS A 229 -15.36 4.21 11.56
CA HIS A 229 -15.78 3.32 12.64
C HIS A 229 -14.61 3.02 13.60
N ASN A 230 -13.44 2.77 13.08
CA ASN A 230 -12.24 2.44 13.85
C ASN A 230 -11.35 3.65 14.18
N ARG A 231 -11.91 4.88 14.10
CA ARG A 231 -11.16 6.13 14.31
C ARG A 231 -10.38 6.18 15.62
N GLN A 232 -10.92 5.64 16.70
CA GLN A 232 -10.27 5.60 18.00
C GLN A 232 -8.99 4.73 18.02
N HIS A 233 -8.88 3.76 17.11
CA HIS A 233 -7.70 2.91 16.96
C HIS A 233 -6.67 3.52 16.02
N LEU A 234 -7.09 4.26 14.99
CA LEU A 234 -6.23 4.81 13.95
C LEU A 234 -5.86 6.27 14.19
N MET A 235 -6.80 7.05 14.75
CA MET A 235 -6.70 8.51 14.90
C MET A 235 -6.52 8.94 16.37
N ALA A 236 -5.94 8.11 17.24
CA ALA A 236 -5.83 8.33 18.68
C ALA A 236 -5.24 9.71 19.06
N GLN A 237 -4.23 9.79 19.91
CA GLN A 237 -3.65 11.06 20.38
C GLN A 237 -2.91 11.84 19.28
N MET A 238 -2.26 11.13 18.35
CA MET A 238 -1.62 11.71 17.17
C MET A 238 -2.08 10.94 15.93
N PRO A 239 -2.80 11.56 15.00
CA PRO A 239 -3.17 10.92 13.74
C PRO A 239 -1.98 10.85 12.78
N MET A 240 -1.79 9.82 11.98
CA MET A 240 -2.50 8.59 11.87
C MET A 240 -1.56 7.42 12.20
N ARG A 241 -2.07 6.29 12.72
CA ARG A 241 -1.23 5.11 12.96
C ARG A 241 -0.84 4.44 11.65
N ILE A 242 0.40 3.88 11.63
CA ILE A 242 0.92 3.19 10.45
C ILE A 242 0.19 1.86 10.20
N CYS A 243 -0.13 1.12 11.25
CA CYS A 243 -0.88 -0.14 11.13
C CYS A 243 -1.77 -0.43 12.36
N HIS A 244 -2.70 -1.34 12.19
CA HIS A 244 -3.52 -1.89 13.27
C HIS A 244 -3.85 -3.38 13.00
N PRO A 245 -3.72 -4.24 14.03
CA PRO A 245 -3.04 -4.00 15.30
C PRO A 245 -1.52 -3.94 15.12
N HIS A 246 -0.79 -3.59 16.19
CA HIS A 246 0.66 -3.75 16.24
C HIS A 246 1.05 -5.24 16.17
N MET A 247 2.32 -5.51 15.89
CA MET A 247 2.92 -6.81 16.13
C MET A 247 3.28 -6.94 17.61
N ASP A 248 3.15 -8.12 18.20
CA ASP A 248 3.67 -8.33 19.53
C ASP A 248 5.21 -8.25 19.56
N VAL A 249 5.77 -8.22 20.74
CA VAL A 249 7.23 -8.03 20.92
C VAL A 249 8.02 -9.14 20.25
N GLU A 250 7.58 -10.38 20.38
CA GLU A 250 8.28 -11.55 19.84
C GLU A 250 8.20 -11.55 18.30
N GLU A 251 7.02 -11.33 17.74
CA GLU A 251 6.84 -11.26 16.29
C GLU A 251 7.70 -10.14 15.68
N TRP A 252 7.71 -8.95 16.32
CA TRP A 252 8.50 -7.83 15.84
C TRP A 252 10.00 -8.09 15.92
N GLN A 253 10.48 -8.64 17.03
CA GLN A 253 11.89 -8.99 17.19
C GLN A 253 12.35 -10.05 16.19
N ASN A 254 11.51 -11.03 15.90
CA ASN A 254 11.81 -12.05 14.90
C ASN A 254 11.96 -11.47 13.50
N LYS A 255 11.23 -10.39 13.18
CA LYS A 255 11.25 -9.74 11.88
C LYS A 255 12.34 -8.67 11.72
N THR A 256 12.66 -7.96 12.77
CA THR A 256 13.51 -6.76 12.70
C THR A 256 14.74 -6.83 13.58
N GLY A 257 14.90 -7.88 14.36
CA GLY A 257 15.91 -7.96 15.41
C GLY A 257 15.51 -7.17 16.67
N SER A 258 16.38 -7.22 17.68
CA SER A 258 16.13 -6.60 18.99
C SER A 258 16.42 -5.11 18.96
N ASP A 259 15.47 -4.32 18.50
CA ASP A 259 15.55 -2.85 18.59
C ASP A 259 14.59 -2.34 19.69
N PRO A 260 15.10 -1.70 20.75
CA PRO A 260 14.26 -1.21 21.84
C PRO A 260 13.29 -0.10 21.44
N LYS A 261 13.47 0.54 20.28
CA LYS A 261 12.56 1.58 19.77
C LYS A 261 11.27 1.02 19.17
N ASN A 262 11.24 -0.28 18.88
CA ASN A 262 10.13 -0.91 18.15
C ASN A 262 9.18 -1.68 19.08
N TRP A 263 8.90 -1.15 20.24
CA TRP A 263 7.85 -1.68 21.10
C TRP A 263 6.46 -1.56 20.44
N PRO A 264 5.50 -2.38 20.85
CA PRO A 264 4.11 -2.23 20.46
C PRO A 264 3.65 -0.77 20.55
N TRP A 265 2.97 -0.30 19.52
CA TRP A 265 2.46 1.08 19.36
C TRP A 265 3.54 2.16 19.21
N SER A 266 4.77 1.79 18.92
CA SER A 266 5.83 2.76 18.67
C SER A 266 6.48 2.57 17.30
N TYR A 267 6.96 3.65 16.73
CA TYR A 267 7.67 3.72 15.46
C TYR A 267 6.94 2.94 14.34
N HIS A 268 7.60 2.01 13.65
CA HIS A 268 6.96 1.21 12.61
C HIS A 268 6.01 0.12 13.12
N ASN A 269 6.00 -0.15 14.42
CA ASN A 269 5.12 -1.15 15.03
C ASN A 269 3.82 -0.52 15.59
N GLY A 270 3.03 0.07 14.72
CA GLY A 270 1.76 0.69 15.09
C GLY A 270 1.87 2.11 15.65
N GLY A 271 3.05 2.76 15.53
CA GLY A 271 3.24 4.16 15.90
C GLY A 271 2.47 5.12 14.99
N HIS A 272 2.44 6.38 15.39
CA HIS A 272 1.76 7.44 14.66
C HIS A 272 2.73 8.19 13.75
N TRP A 273 2.32 8.41 12.51
CA TRP A 273 3.09 9.14 11.52
C TRP A 273 2.24 10.25 10.93
N PRO A 274 2.52 11.52 11.24
CA PRO A 274 1.72 12.65 10.75
C PRO A 274 1.52 12.70 9.25
N SER A 275 2.52 12.26 8.47
CA SER A 275 2.45 12.20 7.01
C SER A 275 1.33 11.28 6.48
N LEU A 276 0.94 10.25 7.23
CA LEU A 276 -0.14 9.33 6.82
C LEU A 276 -1.49 10.02 6.78
N LEU A 277 -1.73 10.99 7.67
CA LEU A 277 -2.96 11.80 7.62
C LEU A 277 -3.07 12.57 6.30
N TRP A 278 -1.96 13.06 5.77
CA TRP A 278 -1.96 13.79 4.50
C TRP A 278 -2.31 12.89 3.31
N PHE A 279 -1.74 11.68 3.26
CA PHE A 279 -2.10 10.70 2.22
C PHE A 279 -3.56 10.29 2.32
N PHE A 280 -4.03 10.03 3.54
CA PHE A 280 -5.43 9.66 3.76
C PHE A 280 -6.37 10.82 3.43
N GLY A 281 -6.08 12.04 3.90
CA GLY A 281 -6.84 13.24 3.59
C GLY A 281 -6.90 13.53 2.08
N ALA A 282 -5.78 13.39 1.39
CA ALA A 282 -5.73 13.52 -0.07
C ALA A 282 -6.62 12.48 -0.78
N SER A 283 -6.67 11.24 -0.27
CA SER A 283 -7.54 10.20 -0.85
C SER A 283 -9.04 10.53 -0.70
N VAL A 284 -9.43 11.09 0.44
CA VAL A 284 -10.81 11.52 0.69
C VAL A 284 -11.19 12.71 -0.20
N LEU A 285 -10.29 13.70 -0.32
CA LEU A 285 -10.50 14.87 -1.18
C LEU A 285 -10.64 14.47 -2.64
N LEU A 286 -9.75 13.61 -3.13
CA LEU A 286 -9.80 13.10 -4.50
C LEU A 286 -11.10 12.33 -4.79
N HIS A 287 -11.57 11.53 -3.83
CA HIS A 287 -12.86 10.85 -3.96
C HIS A 287 -14.01 11.85 -4.06
N LYS A 288 -14.03 12.87 -3.19
CA LYS A 288 -15.06 13.92 -3.19
C LYS A 288 -15.08 14.71 -4.50
N GLU A 289 -13.92 15.00 -5.08
CA GLU A 289 -13.80 15.66 -6.38
C GLU A 289 -14.33 14.79 -7.54
N ASN A 290 -14.01 13.50 -7.54
CA ASN A 290 -14.40 12.59 -8.61
C ASN A 290 -15.86 12.12 -8.52
N PHE A 291 -16.44 12.10 -7.31
CA PHE A 291 -17.78 11.58 -7.03
C PHE A 291 -18.59 12.55 -6.14
N PRO A 292 -18.82 13.79 -6.57
CA PRO A 292 -19.34 14.86 -5.71
C PRO A 292 -20.78 14.63 -5.20
N THR A 293 -21.53 13.76 -5.83
CA THR A 293 -22.95 13.47 -5.47
C THR A 293 -23.11 12.14 -4.73
N GLU A 294 -22.03 11.36 -4.59
CA GLU A 294 -22.08 10.06 -3.94
C GLU A 294 -21.74 10.16 -2.44
N ASP A 295 -22.56 9.56 -1.61
CA ASP A 295 -22.37 9.43 -0.15
C ASP A 295 -21.96 10.75 0.55
N VAL A 296 -22.67 11.84 0.25
CA VAL A 296 -22.38 13.19 0.77
C VAL A 296 -22.20 13.20 2.29
N ILE A 297 -23.08 12.51 3.02
CA ILE A 297 -23.00 12.41 4.49
C ILE A 297 -21.68 11.80 4.94
N LEU A 298 -21.28 10.67 4.34
CA LEU A 298 -20.00 10.03 4.67
C LEU A 298 -18.83 10.97 4.38
N MET A 299 -18.88 11.70 3.26
CA MET A 299 -17.81 12.63 2.89
C MET A 299 -17.74 13.85 3.80
N GLU A 300 -18.86 14.30 4.35
CA GLU A 300 -18.90 15.37 5.37
C GLU A 300 -18.31 14.87 6.69
N GLU A 301 -18.70 13.68 7.16
CA GLU A 301 -18.14 13.06 8.36
C GLU A 301 -16.62 12.82 8.22
N MET A 302 -16.16 12.34 7.06
CA MET A 302 -14.73 12.15 6.80
C MET A 302 -13.98 13.48 6.75
N SER A 303 -14.54 14.53 6.14
CA SER A 303 -13.92 15.85 6.09
C SER A 303 -13.80 16.44 7.50
N SER A 304 -14.83 16.30 8.32
CA SER A 304 -14.82 16.74 9.72
C SER A 304 -13.78 15.99 10.55
N LEU A 305 -13.69 14.67 10.39
CA LEU A 305 -12.66 13.85 11.07
C LEU A 305 -11.24 14.28 10.69
N ILE A 306 -10.97 14.52 9.40
CA ILE A 306 -9.65 14.94 8.93
C ILE A 306 -9.30 16.32 9.48
N GLU A 307 -10.24 17.25 9.51
CA GLU A 307 -10.05 18.58 10.07
C GLU A 307 -9.74 18.51 11.58
N GLU A 308 -10.51 17.74 12.34
CA GLU A 308 -10.25 17.48 13.77
C GLU A 308 -8.83 16.91 13.99
N CYS A 309 -8.44 15.91 13.18
CA CYS A 309 -7.14 15.29 13.23
C CYS A 309 -6.01 16.24 12.85
N TYR A 310 -6.23 17.13 11.89
CA TYR A 310 -5.27 18.17 11.50
C TYR A 310 -4.97 19.12 12.64
N TRP A 311 -6.02 19.64 13.29
CA TRP A 311 -5.85 20.51 14.45
C TRP A 311 -5.20 19.78 15.62
N CYS A 312 -5.51 18.51 15.83
CA CYS A 312 -4.84 17.68 16.83
C CYS A 312 -3.32 17.60 16.56
N GLN A 313 -2.90 17.34 15.33
CA GLN A 313 -1.49 17.32 14.95
C GLN A 313 -0.82 18.66 15.20
N LEU A 314 -1.42 19.76 14.74
CA LEU A 314 -0.85 21.09 14.91
C LEU A 314 -0.64 21.49 16.38
N ASN A 315 -1.56 21.10 17.25
CA ASN A 315 -1.49 21.42 18.67
C ASN A 315 -0.44 20.58 19.42
N GLN A 316 -0.05 19.44 18.87
CA GLN A 316 0.93 18.54 19.50
C GLN A 316 2.34 18.69 18.91
N LEU A 317 2.48 19.34 17.75
CA LEU A 317 3.80 19.64 17.22
C LEU A 317 4.52 20.63 18.15
N PRO A 318 5.84 20.45 18.41
CA PRO A 318 6.61 21.41 19.17
C PRO A 318 6.47 22.79 18.53
N LYS A 319 6.02 23.76 19.30
CA LYS A 319 6.07 25.16 18.86
C LYS A 319 7.55 25.51 18.81
N GLN A 320 8.06 25.84 17.64
CA GLN A 320 9.37 26.46 17.53
C GLN A 320 9.25 27.83 18.23
N GLU A 321 9.97 28.01 19.34
CA GLU A 321 10.20 29.28 19.98
C GLU A 321 11.19 30.11 19.18
#